data_48a92a0f6780897ef0603e6ab43d4a45
#
_entry.id   48a92a0f6780897ef0603e6ab43d4a45
#
_cell.length_a   1.000
_cell.length_b   1.000
_cell.length_c   1.000
_cell.angle_alpha   90.00
_cell.angle_beta   90.00
_cell.angle_gamma   90.00
#
_symmetry.space_group_name_H-M   'P 1'
#
loop_
_entity.id
_entity.type
_entity.pdbx_description
1 polymer ?
#
loop_
_entity_poly.entity_id
_entity_poly.type
_entity_poly.pdbx_seq_one_letter_code
_entity_poly.pdbx_strand_id
1 'polypeptide(L)'
;CPVCGAPLTRGARVLVCPKRHSFDLAAEGYAHLLPAAQMHAKIPGDSREMVAARRRFLDTGGDACFSDGLNALVCSLLMELPAPSLVDAGCGEGYYTARLVQALRASGKTPSAAAFDISKFAVKAAARRDKGHAVQWAVASSFAIPVADAAADCLVDIFSPAAAQEFARVVKPGGAFVFAVPGPRHLYGLKEVLYERPYENTVQDVAYPGFALEQRIPVHSMLTVTGSTILDLFAMTPYYWKTPRSGAERLASLDTLTTELHFDFLVYRRAHA
;
A
#
# COMPACT_ATOMS: atom_id res chain seq x y z
N CYS A 1 -16.98 -6.44 -11.25
CA CYS A 1 -16.78 -7.87 -11.53
C CYS A 1 -15.55 -8.05 -12.42
N PRO A 2 -14.51 -8.74 -11.98
CA PRO A 2 -13.27 -8.88 -12.77
C PRO A 2 -13.44 -9.72 -14.04
N VAL A 3 -14.59 -10.41 -14.20
CA VAL A 3 -14.87 -11.23 -15.40
C VAL A 3 -15.58 -10.45 -16.48
N CYS A 4 -16.49 -9.53 -16.12
CA CYS A 4 -17.38 -8.89 -17.09
C CYS A 4 -17.57 -7.38 -16.87
N GLY A 5 -16.85 -6.75 -15.97
CA GLY A 5 -16.95 -5.31 -15.69
C GLY A 5 -18.20 -4.84 -14.95
N ALA A 6 -19.25 -5.67 -14.85
CA ALA A 6 -20.50 -5.27 -14.22
C ALA A 6 -20.34 -5.04 -12.71
N PRO A 7 -21.17 -4.19 -12.08
CA PRO A 7 -21.15 -3.97 -10.64
C PRO A 7 -21.30 -5.27 -9.85
N LEU A 8 -20.67 -5.33 -8.67
CA LEU A 8 -20.83 -6.42 -7.70
C LEU A 8 -21.76 -5.98 -6.58
N THR A 9 -22.77 -6.78 -6.30
CA THR A 9 -23.66 -6.61 -5.14
C THR A 9 -23.21 -7.53 -4.02
N ARG A 10 -23.11 -6.99 -2.80
CA ARG A 10 -22.71 -7.74 -1.62
C ARG A 10 -23.92 -8.46 -1.00
N GLY A 11 -23.86 -9.79 -0.97
CA GLY A 11 -24.70 -10.63 -0.11
C GLY A 11 -24.03 -10.91 1.24
N ALA A 12 -24.60 -11.83 2.02
CA ALA A 12 -24.10 -12.16 3.35
C ALA A 12 -22.63 -12.67 3.32
N ARG A 13 -22.30 -13.55 2.40
CA ARG A 13 -20.96 -14.18 2.28
C ARG A 13 -20.46 -14.25 0.84
N VAL A 14 -21.00 -13.47 -0.05
CA VAL A 14 -20.69 -13.53 -1.48
C VAL A 14 -20.86 -12.17 -2.13
N LEU A 15 -20.03 -11.89 -3.16
CA LEU A 15 -20.24 -10.81 -4.12
C LEU A 15 -20.79 -11.41 -5.40
N VAL A 16 -21.88 -10.86 -5.95
CA VAL A 16 -22.52 -11.38 -7.17
C VAL A 16 -22.74 -10.25 -8.17
N CYS A 17 -22.50 -10.49 -9.45
CA CYS A 17 -22.85 -9.55 -10.52
C CYS A 17 -24.17 -9.94 -11.22
N PRO A 18 -24.80 -9.03 -11.99
CA PRO A 18 -26.03 -9.33 -12.74
C PRO A 18 -25.89 -10.50 -13.74
N LYS A 19 -24.66 -10.77 -14.23
CA LYS A 19 -24.36 -11.93 -15.08
C LYS A 19 -24.08 -13.21 -14.31
N ARG A 20 -24.38 -13.25 -12.98
CA ARG A 20 -24.24 -14.40 -12.08
C ARG A 20 -22.82 -14.88 -11.81
N HIS A 21 -21.78 -14.08 -12.13
CA HIS A 21 -20.45 -14.38 -11.58
C HIS A 21 -20.48 -14.13 -10.07
N SER A 22 -19.94 -15.07 -9.30
CA SER A 22 -19.97 -15.03 -7.84
C SER A 22 -18.55 -15.18 -7.28
N PHE A 23 -18.29 -14.48 -6.18
CA PHE A 23 -16.99 -14.49 -5.49
C PHE A 23 -17.27 -14.59 -3.98
N ASP A 24 -16.82 -15.67 -3.36
CA ASP A 24 -17.02 -15.88 -1.94
C ASP A 24 -16.21 -14.87 -1.11
N LEU A 25 -16.82 -14.44 -0.02
CA LEU A 25 -16.11 -13.69 1.01
C LEU A 25 -15.45 -14.67 1.98
N ALA A 26 -14.17 -14.52 2.21
CA ALA A 26 -13.43 -15.24 3.23
C ALA A 26 -14.05 -14.97 4.63
N ALA A 27 -13.75 -15.85 5.59
CA ALA A 27 -14.21 -15.65 6.98
C ALA A 27 -13.72 -14.32 7.57
N GLU A 28 -12.57 -13.82 7.12
CA GLU A 28 -12.01 -12.53 7.51
C GLU A 28 -12.67 -11.33 6.80
N GLY A 29 -13.57 -11.55 5.84
CA GLY A 29 -14.36 -10.51 5.17
C GLY A 29 -13.79 -9.97 3.86
N TYR A 30 -12.68 -10.50 3.35
CA TYR A 30 -12.12 -10.10 2.05
C TYR A 30 -12.64 -10.97 0.89
N ALA A 31 -12.64 -10.43 -0.33
CA ALA A 31 -12.95 -11.16 -1.55
C ALA A 31 -11.69 -11.52 -2.33
N HIS A 32 -11.67 -12.68 -3.01
CA HIS A 32 -10.63 -13.03 -3.98
C HIS A 32 -11.12 -12.66 -5.39
N LEU A 33 -10.67 -11.51 -5.89
CA LEU A 33 -11.09 -10.95 -7.18
C LEU A 33 -9.98 -11.04 -8.26
N LEU A 34 -8.85 -11.70 -7.98
CA LEU A 34 -7.78 -11.95 -8.94
C LEU A 34 -8.13 -13.17 -9.79
N PRO A 35 -8.42 -13.03 -11.10
CA PRO A 35 -8.67 -14.16 -11.99
C PRO A 35 -7.44 -15.05 -12.14
N ALA A 36 -7.63 -16.36 -12.28
CA ALA A 36 -6.53 -17.30 -12.47
C ALA A 36 -5.65 -16.97 -13.70
N ALA A 37 -6.24 -16.44 -14.76
CA ALA A 37 -5.53 -16.00 -15.95
C ALA A 37 -4.56 -14.82 -15.73
N GLN A 38 -4.73 -14.08 -14.64
CA GLN A 38 -3.85 -12.95 -14.26
C GLN A 38 -2.80 -13.35 -13.21
N MET A 39 -2.76 -14.61 -12.82
CA MET A 39 -1.77 -15.13 -11.89
C MET A 39 -0.50 -15.56 -12.65
N HIS A 40 0.52 -14.71 -12.67
CA HIS A 40 1.82 -15.00 -13.32
C HIS A 40 2.79 -15.82 -12.45
N ALA A 41 2.44 -16.05 -11.19
CA ALA A 41 3.19 -16.88 -10.25
C ALA A 41 2.23 -17.74 -9.42
N LYS A 42 2.72 -18.89 -8.93
CA LYS A 42 1.94 -19.78 -8.06
C LYS A 42 1.50 -19.09 -6.75
N ILE A 43 2.36 -18.20 -6.24
CA ILE A 43 2.11 -17.34 -5.07
C ILE A 43 2.54 -15.92 -5.47
N PRO A 44 1.62 -15.07 -5.98
CA PRO A 44 1.97 -13.71 -6.34
C PRO A 44 2.09 -12.81 -5.10
N GLY A 45 2.98 -11.83 -5.17
CA GLY A 45 3.22 -10.84 -4.11
C GLY A 45 4.01 -11.39 -2.92
N ASP A 46 3.89 -10.72 -1.80
CA ASP A 46 4.63 -11.05 -0.58
C ASP A 46 4.28 -12.41 -0.02
N SER A 47 5.30 -13.15 0.45
CA SER A 47 5.13 -14.43 1.14
C SER A 47 4.50 -14.23 2.53
N ARG A 48 4.06 -15.34 3.14
CA ARG A 48 3.52 -15.31 4.50
C ARG A 48 4.53 -14.77 5.51
N GLU A 49 5.80 -15.15 5.35
CA GLU A 49 6.90 -14.76 6.22
C GLU A 49 7.19 -13.26 6.10
N MET A 50 7.22 -12.72 4.88
CA MET A 50 7.39 -11.27 4.64
C MET A 50 6.24 -10.45 5.24
N VAL A 51 5.00 -10.89 5.03
CA VAL A 51 3.82 -10.24 5.62
C VAL A 51 3.87 -10.26 7.15
N ALA A 52 4.30 -11.39 7.74
CA ALA A 52 4.42 -11.51 9.20
C ALA A 52 5.54 -10.61 9.76
N ALA A 53 6.70 -10.53 9.10
CA ALA A 53 7.80 -9.65 9.49
C ALA A 53 7.39 -8.18 9.40
N ARG A 54 6.78 -7.78 8.26
CA ARG A 54 6.25 -6.41 8.07
C ARG A 54 5.27 -6.05 9.18
N ARG A 55 4.35 -6.94 9.51
CA ARG A 55 3.37 -6.71 10.56
C ARG A 55 4.04 -6.50 11.92
N ARG A 56 5.00 -7.36 12.31
CA ARG A 56 5.72 -7.20 13.57
C ARG A 56 6.45 -5.87 13.63
N PHE A 57 7.17 -5.50 12.56
CA PHE A 57 7.85 -4.21 12.48
C PHE A 57 6.89 -3.02 12.58
N LEU A 58 5.84 -2.99 11.76
CA LEU A 58 4.88 -1.87 11.74
C LEU A 58 4.11 -1.74 13.06
N ASP A 59 3.82 -2.86 13.74
CA ASP A 59 3.15 -2.87 15.05
C ASP A 59 4.05 -2.30 16.17
N THR A 60 5.38 -2.18 15.97
CA THR A 60 6.26 -1.42 16.90
C THR A 60 6.11 0.10 16.77
N GLY A 61 5.45 0.59 15.74
CA GLY A 61 5.38 2.01 15.42
C GLY A 61 6.60 2.55 14.66
N GLY A 62 7.49 1.68 14.16
CA GLY A 62 8.70 2.08 13.43
C GLY A 62 8.45 3.03 12.26
N ASP A 63 7.31 2.88 11.58
CA ASP A 63 6.88 3.72 10.45
C ASP A 63 5.77 4.72 10.81
N ALA A 64 5.59 5.05 12.08
CA ALA A 64 4.52 5.95 12.50
C ALA A 64 4.64 7.35 11.86
N CYS A 65 5.85 7.90 11.75
CA CYS A 65 6.11 9.20 11.12
C CYS A 65 5.63 9.24 9.67
N PHE A 66 5.87 8.17 8.89
CA PHE A 66 5.36 8.03 7.53
C PHE A 66 3.84 7.98 7.51
N SER A 67 3.25 7.11 8.33
CA SER A 67 1.80 6.94 8.41
C SER A 67 1.09 8.23 8.82
N ASP A 68 1.63 8.97 9.79
CA ASP A 68 1.07 10.23 10.27
C ASP A 68 1.19 11.33 9.20
N GLY A 69 2.31 11.39 8.48
CA GLY A 69 2.49 12.30 7.34
C GLY A 69 1.51 12.01 6.22
N LEU A 70 1.32 10.74 5.84
CA LEU A 70 0.33 10.33 4.85
C LEU A 70 -1.10 10.69 5.28
N ASN A 71 -1.44 10.43 6.54
CA ASN A 71 -2.76 10.74 7.09
C ASN A 71 -3.05 12.24 7.04
N ALA A 72 -2.11 13.07 7.47
CA ALA A 72 -2.23 14.53 7.44
C ALA A 72 -2.41 15.05 6.01
N LEU A 73 -1.59 14.53 5.08
CA LEU A 73 -1.67 14.89 3.66
C LEU A 73 -3.04 14.54 3.06
N VAL A 74 -3.48 13.29 3.20
CA VAL A 74 -4.74 12.85 2.58
C VAL A 74 -5.94 13.52 3.25
N CYS A 75 -5.92 13.74 4.56
CA CYS A 75 -6.97 14.52 5.24
C CYS A 75 -7.06 15.95 4.68
N SER A 76 -5.93 16.59 4.38
CA SER A 76 -5.89 17.92 3.75
C SER A 76 -6.43 17.90 2.33
N LEU A 77 -6.00 16.94 1.50
CA LEU A 77 -6.48 16.82 0.11
C LEU A 77 -8.00 16.58 0.01
N LEU A 78 -8.57 15.94 1.01
CA LEU A 78 -9.99 15.58 1.06
C LEU A 78 -10.81 16.49 2.01
N MET A 79 -10.27 17.63 2.43
CA MET A 79 -10.82 18.47 3.49
C MET A 79 -12.28 18.87 3.22
N GLU A 80 -12.61 19.26 2.00
CA GLU A 80 -13.94 19.73 1.61
C GLU A 80 -14.97 18.60 1.38
N LEU A 81 -14.54 17.34 1.41
CA LEU A 81 -15.42 16.20 1.14
C LEU A 81 -15.89 15.57 2.46
N PRO A 82 -17.20 15.59 2.78
CA PRO A 82 -17.71 14.96 3.99
C PRO A 82 -17.70 13.41 3.91
N ALA A 83 -17.84 12.84 2.72
CA ALA A 83 -17.91 11.42 2.48
C ALA A 83 -16.98 11.00 1.31
N PRO A 84 -15.64 11.11 1.49
CA PRO A 84 -14.70 10.82 0.41
C PRO A 84 -14.61 9.32 0.10
N SER A 85 -14.35 9.01 -1.16
CA SER A 85 -14.01 7.66 -1.64
C SER A 85 -12.50 7.48 -1.76
N LEU A 86 -11.96 6.48 -1.07
CA LEU A 86 -10.55 6.16 -1.00
C LEU A 86 -10.28 4.79 -1.63
N VAL A 87 -9.23 4.70 -2.43
CA VAL A 87 -8.69 3.42 -2.92
C VAL A 87 -7.22 3.32 -2.52
N ASP A 88 -6.83 2.17 -1.95
CA ASP A 88 -5.43 1.84 -1.65
C ASP A 88 -4.98 0.68 -2.54
N ALA A 89 -4.04 0.97 -3.44
CA ALA A 89 -3.51 0.03 -4.42
C ALA A 89 -2.18 -0.56 -3.95
N GLY A 90 -2.15 -1.84 -3.62
CA GLY A 90 -0.99 -2.48 -3.00
C GLY A 90 -0.96 -2.28 -1.47
N CYS A 91 -2.11 -2.46 -0.83
CA CYS A 91 -2.32 -2.14 0.59
C CYS A 91 -1.49 -2.99 1.58
N GLY A 92 -0.79 -4.01 1.12
CA GLY A 92 -0.04 -4.92 1.98
C GLY A 92 -0.90 -5.54 3.08
N GLU A 93 -0.41 -5.50 4.33
CA GLU A 93 -1.12 -6.03 5.51
C GLU A 93 -2.08 -5.02 6.16
N GLY A 94 -2.34 -3.88 5.48
CA GLY A 94 -3.40 -2.92 5.82
C GLY A 94 -3.07 -1.93 6.93
N TYR A 95 -1.83 -1.82 7.37
CA TYR A 95 -1.43 -0.90 8.44
C TYR A 95 -1.74 0.56 8.08
N TYR A 96 -1.25 1.02 6.93
CA TYR A 96 -1.45 2.40 6.50
C TYR A 96 -2.91 2.69 6.16
N THR A 97 -3.57 1.80 5.43
CA THR A 97 -4.99 1.92 5.08
C THR A 97 -5.88 2.08 6.30
N ALA A 98 -5.70 1.20 7.31
CA ALA A 98 -6.51 1.23 8.53
C ALA A 98 -6.32 2.54 9.31
N ARG A 99 -5.06 3.01 9.46
CA ARG A 99 -4.74 4.28 10.12
C ARG A 99 -5.30 5.48 9.35
N LEU A 100 -5.19 5.48 8.03
CA LEU A 100 -5.72 6.54 7.18
C LEU A 100 -7.25 6.66 7.27
N VAL A 101 -7.97 5.54 7.20
CA VAL A 101 -9.42 5.53 7.36
C VAL A 101 -9.82 5.99 8.77
N GLN A 102 -9.08 5.60 9.79
CA GLN A 102 -9.29 6.08 11.16
C GLN A 102 -9.07 7.60 11.28
N ALA A 103 -8.00 8.15 10.67
CA ALA A 103 -7.71 9.58 10.67
C ALA A 103 -8.81 10.38 9.96
N LEU A 104 -9.30 9.93 8.80
CA LEU A 104 -10.43 10.53 8.10
C LEU A 104 -11.70 10.53 8.97
N ARG A 105 -12.00 9.45 9.66
CA ARG A 105 -13.13 9.38 10.59
C ARG A 105 -12.97 10.31 11.79
N ALA A 106 -11.77 10.36 12.35
CA ALA A 106 -11.45 11.28 13.46
C ALA A 106 -11.58 12.76 13.06
N SER A 107 -11.40 13.09 11.79
CA SER A 107 -11.67 14.43 11.24
C SER A 107 -13.15 14.68 10.89
N GLY A 108 -14.07 13.83 11.35
CA GLY A 108 -15.51 13.99 11.18
C GLY A 108 -16.05 13.51 9.83
N LYS A 109 -15.25 12.77 9.02
CA LYS A 109 -15.67 12.28 7.71
C LYS A 109 -16.26 10.87 7.77
N THR A 110 -17.04 10.51 6.74
CA THR A 110 -17.60 9.17 6.55
C THR A 110 -17.01 8.53 5.28
N PRO A 111 -15.70 8.15 5.30
CA PRO A 111 -15.04 7.64 4.11
C PRO A 111 -15.61 6.30 3.68
N SER A 112 -15.74 6.10 2.35
CA SER A 112 -15.88 4.80 1.72
C SER A 112 -14.50 4.36 1.24
N ALA A 113 -13.99 3.22 1.71
CA ALA A 113 -12.65 2.76 1.40
C ALA A 113 -12.64 1.37 0.78
N ALA A 114 -11.89 1.19 -0.29
CA ALA A 114 -11.54 -0.10 -0.88
C ALA A 114 -10.01 -0.23 -0.93
N ALA A 115 -9.51 -1.42 -0.64
CA ALA A 115 -8.08 -1.67 -0.66
C ALA A 115 -7.80 -3.08 -1.18
N PHE A 116 -6.72 -3.22 -1.92
CA PHE A 116 -6.36 -4.51 -2.51
C PHE A 116 -4.86 -4.70 -2.59
N ASP A 117 -4.48 -5.95 -2.60
CA ASP A 117 -3.11 -6.41 -2.82
C ASP A 117 -3.15 -7.70 -3.63
N ILE A 118 -2.08 -7.98 -4.37
CA ILE A 118 -1.96 -9.23 -5.12
C ILE A 118 -1.67 -10.42 -4.20
N SER A 119 -1.08 -10.18 -3.01
CA SER A 119 -0.79 -11.21 -2.02
C SER A 119 -2.02 -11.55 -1.19
N LYS A 120 -2.50 -12.78 -1.33
CA LYS A 120 -3.56 -13.31 -0.47
C LYS A 120 -3.19 -13.28 1.02
N PHE A 121 -1.91 -13.45 1.36
CA PHE A 121 -1.45 -13.43 2.74
C PHE A 121 -1.55 -12.01 3.33
N ALA A 122 -1.18 -11.00 2.54
CA ALA A 122 -1.29 -9.61 2.90
C ALA A 122 -2.75 -9.20 3.13
N VAL A 123 -3.62 -9.44 2.16
CA VAL A 123 -5.05 -9.09 2.26
C VAL A 123 -5.74 -9.80 3.43
N LYS A 124 -5.39 -11.07 3.69
CA LYS A 124 -5.90 -11.80 4.85
C LYS A 124 -5.47 -11.14 6.17
N ALA A 125 -4.22 -10.68 6.26
CA ALA A 125 -3.72 -9.96 7.43
C ALA A 125 -4.40 -8.60 7.59
N ALA A 126 -4.60 -7.86 6.48
CA ALA A 126 -5.31 -6.59 6.44
C ALA A 126 -6.76 -6.70 6.94
N ALA A 127 -7.51 -7.66 6.41
CA ALA A 127 -8.88 -7.92 6.84
C ALA A 127 -8.98 -8.30 8.33
N ARG A 128 -7.98 -9.02 8.87
CA ARG A 128 -7.90 -9.32 10.30
C ARG A 128 -7.54 -8.11 11.18
N ARG A 129 -6.82 -7.13 10.63
CA ARG A 129 -6.51 -5.86 11.30
C ARG A 129 -7.76 -4.99 11.42
N ASP A 130 -8.58 -4.95 10.39
CA ASP A 130 -9.81 -4.15 10.29
C ASP A 130 -11.01 -4.83 10.97
N LYS A 131 -11.00 -4.89 12.30
CA LYS A 131 -12.08 -5.50 13.09
C LYS A 131 -13.44 -4.80 12.91
N GLY A 132 -13.44 -3.54 12.51
CA GLY A 132 -14.65 -2.73 12.28
C GLY A 132 -15.21 -2.85 10.87
N HIS A 133 -14.62 -3.67 10.00
CA HIS A 133 -15.00 -3.81 8.58
C HIS A 133 -15.17 -2.46 7.87
N ALA A 134 -14.26 -1.56 8.16
CA ALA A 134 -14.27 -0.18 7.66
C ALA A 134 -13.83 -0.08 6.20
N VAL A 135 -13.15 -1.11 5.68
CA VAL A 135 -12.55 -1.16 4.36
C VAL A 135 -13.04 -2.40 3.61
N GLN A 136 -13.27 -2.26 2.31
CA GLN A 136 -13.54 -3.38 1.42
C GLN A 136 -12.20 -3.96 0.92
N TRP A 137 -11.82 -5.10 1.47
CA TRP A 137 -10.55 -5.77 1.16
C TRP A 137 -10.70 -6.76 0.01
N ALA A 138 -9.78 -6.75 -0.95
CA ALA A 138 -9.77 -7.71 -2.05
C ALA A 138 -8.36 -8.18 -2.43
N VAL A 139 -8.23 -9.45 -2.82
CA VAL A 139 -7.07 -9.92 -3.57
C VAL A 139 -7.29 -9.54 -5.02
N ALA A 140 -6.47 -8.64 -5.56
CA ALA A 140 -6.60 -8.12 -6.92
C ALA A 140 -5.26 -7.56 -7.43
N SER A 141 -5.20 -7.28 -8.74
CA SER A 141 -4.03 -6.67 -9.38
C SER A 141 -4.24 -5.17 -9.57
N SER A 142 -3.20 -4.36 -9.33
CA SER A 142 -3.19 -2.93 -9.69
C SER A 142 -3.33 -2.70 -11.19
N PHE A 143 -3.00 -3.69 -12.02
CA PHE A 143 -3.15 -3.62 -13.48
C PHE A 143 -4.54 -4.02 -13.99
N ALA A 144 -5.47 -4.38 -13.10
CA ALA A 144 -6.87 -4.66 -13.40
C ALA A 144 -7.70 -4.44 -12.13
N ILE A 145 -7.87 -3.17 -11.76
CA ILE A 145 -8.47 -2.76 -10.48
C ILE A 145 -9.98 -3.04 -10.48
N PRO A 146 -10.53 -3.81 -9.52
CA PRO A 146 -11.95 -4.15 -9.48
C PRO A 146 -12.80 -3.01 -8.88
N VAL A 147 -12.53 -1.78 -9.30
CA VAL A 147 -13.25 -0.56 -8.92
C VAL A 147 -13.77 0.10 -10.20
N ALA A 148 -14.94 0.73 -10.13
CA ALA A 148 -15.54 1.41 -11.27
C ALA A 148 -14.71 2.62 -11.72
N ASP A 149 -14.95 3.07 -12.96
CA ASP A 149 -14.35 4.28 -13.51
C ASP A 149 -14.76 5.50 -12.69
N ALA A 150 -13.86 6.44 -12.51
CA ALA A 150 -14.07 7.71 -11.80
C ALA A 150 -14.78 7.53 -10.44
N ALA A 151 -14.40 6.52 -9.66
CA ALA A 151 -15.03 6.20 -8.38
C ALA A 151 -14.25 6.75 -7.18
N ALA A 152 -12.94 6.98 -7.29
CA ALA A 152 -12.10 7.40 -6.17
C ALA A 152 -11.85 8.92 -6.18
N ASP A 153 -12.08 9.57 -5.04
CA ASP A 153 -11.64 10.95 -4.81
C ASP A 153 -10.14 11.01 -4.56
N CYS A 154 -9.61 9.97 -3.90
CA CYS A 154 -8.18 9.78 -3.69
C CYS A 154 -7.80 8.31 -3.88
N LEU A 155 -6.70 8.08 -4.62
CA LEU A 155 -6.03 6.79 -4.67
C LEU A 155 -4.65 6.96 -4.03
N VAL A 156 -4.29 6.03 -3.15
CA VAL A 156 -2.94 5.94 -2.59
C VAL A 156 -2.26 4.69 -3.11
N ASP A 157 -0.96 4.79 -3.39
CA ASP A 157 -0.07 3.68 -3.72
C ASP A 157 1.21 3.83 -2.90
N ILE A 158 1.49 2.85 -2.03
CA ILE A 158 2.59 2.88 -1.09
C ILE A 158 3.59 1.78 -1.46
N PHE A 159 4.72 2.18 -2.07
CA PHE A 159 5.83 1.29 -2.44
C PHE A 159 5.43 0.14 -3.38
N SER A 160 4.35 0.29 -4.15
CA SER A 160 3.94 -0.71 -5.11
C SER A 160 4.12 -0.21 -6.56
N PRO A 161 4.08 -1.09 -7.56
CA PRO A 161 4.20 -0.66 -8.96
C PRO A 161 3.00 0.16 -9.41
N ALA A 162 3.22 1.38 -9.87
CA ALA A 162 2.17 2.26 -10.36
C ALA A 162 1.58 1.76 -11.70
N ALA A 163 0.27 1.54 -11.73
CA ALA A 163 -0.50 1.16 -12.92
C ALA A 163 -1.24 2.39 -13.49
N ALA A 164 -0.50 3.30 -14.12
CA ALA A 164 -0.98 4.64 -14.48
C ALA A 164 -2.32 4.67 -15.21
N GLN A 165 -2.55 3.76 -16.18
CA GLN A 165 -3.80 3.70 -16.94
C GLN A 165 -5.00 3.33 -16.05
N GLU A 166 -4.83 2.33 -15.17
CA GLU A 166 -5.87 1.92 -14.23
C GLU A 166 -6.11 2.98 -13.16
N PHE A 167 -5.05 3.63 -12.67
CA PHE A 167 -5.18 4.73 -11.72
C PHE A 167 -5.95 5.91 -12.34
N ALA A 168 -5.60 6.30 -13.59
CA ALA A 168 -6.34 7.33 -14.29
C ALA A 168 -7.80 6.94 -14.58
N ARG A 169 -8.10 5.66 -14.78
CA ARG A 169 -9.47 5.18 -14.94
C ARG A 169 -10.27 5.31 -13.64
N VAL A 170 -9.68 4.93 -12.51
CA VAL A 170 -10.37 4.80 -11.21
C VAL A 170 -10.52 6.13 -10.50
N VAL A 171 -9.51 7.01 -10.55
CA VAL A 171 -9.56 8.32 -9.90
C VAL A 171 -10.52 9.24 -10.66
N LYS A 172 -11.36 10.00 -9.96
CA LYS A 172 -12.25 11.01 -10.55
C LYS A 172 -11.46 12.12 -11.25
N PRO A 173 -11.99 12.76 -12.32
CA PRO A 173 -11.43 14.02 -12.81
C PRO A 173 -11.28 15.03 -11.67
N GLY A 174 -10.12 15.66 -11.53
CA GLY A 174 -9.78 16.52 -10.40
C GLY A 174 -9.47 15.79 -9.09
N GLY A 175 -9.58 14.46 -9.04
CA GLY A 175 -9.22 13.65 -7.88
C GLY A 175 -7.69 13.51 -7.72
N ALA A 176 -7.26 13.05 -6.55
CA ALA A 176 -5.84 12.93 -6.20
C ALA A 176 -5.32 11.50 -6.37
N PHE A 177 -4.08 11.39 -6.83
CA PHE A 177 -3.27 10.18 -6.71
C PHE A 177 -2.04 10.50 -5.86
N VAL A 178 -1.91 9.86 -4.71
CA VAL A 178 -0.76 9.99 -3.81
C VAL A 178 0.13 8.76 -3.96
N PHE A 179 1.32 8.98 -4.49
CA PHE A 179 2.32 7.93 -4.68
C PHE A 179 3.45 8.11 -3.67
N ALA A 180 3.63 7.13 -2.79
CA ALA A 180 4.70 7.13 -1.82
C ALA A 180 5.89 6.32 -2.36
N VAL A 181 7.05 6.98 -2.43
CA VAL A 181 8.29 6.38 -2.92
C VAL A 181 9.42 6.55 -1.91
N PRO A 182 10.40 5.62 -1.87
CA PRO A 182 11.58 5.82 -1.04
C PRO A 182 12.43 6.96 -1.59
N GLY A 183 12.80 7.90 -0.71
CA GLY A 183 13.76 8.96 -1.01
C GLY A 183 15.20 8.42 -1.12
N PRO A 184 16.18 9.27 -1.52
CA PRO A 184 17.55 8.84 -1.79
C PRO A 184 18.17 8.06 -0.64
N ARG A 185 18.04 8.53 0.58
CA ARG A 185 18.66 7.93 1.77
C ARG A 185 17.78 7.01 2.57
N HIS A 186 16.64 6.58 2.01
CA HIS A 186 15.76 5.62 2.70
C HIS A 186 16.49 4.32 3.01
N LEU A 187 16.52 3.96 4.30
CA LEU A 187 17.21 2.78 4.87
C LEU A 187 18.71 2.74 4.51
N TYR A 188 19.38 3.90 4.41
CA TYR A 188 20.78 3.95 4.02
C TYR A 188 21.69 3.26 5.06
N GLY A 189 21.46 3.48 6.37
CA GLY A 189 22.19 2.79 7.44
C GLY A 189 22.03 1.26 7.39
N LEU A 190 20.85 0.74 6.96
CA LEU A 190 20.71 -0.69 6.70
C LEU A 190 21.57 -1.13 5.51
N LYS A 191 21.62 -0.35 4.43
CA LYS A 191 22.45 -0.68 3.25
C LYS A 191 23.94 -0.67 3.56
N GLU A 192 24.41 0.20 4.46
CA GLU A 192 25.82 0.23 4.92
C GLU A 192 26.24 -1.08 5.59
N VAL A 193 25.31 -1.75 6.28
CA VAL A 193 25.56 -3.07 6.88
C VAL A 193 25.51 -4.17 5.82
N LEU A 194 24.53 -4.10 4.89
CA LEU A 194 24.27 -5.16 3.92
C LEU A 194 25.33 -5.23 2.79
N TYR A 195 25.83 -4.08 2.33
CA TYR A 195 26.63 -3.97 1.12
C TYR A 195 28.03 -3.35 1.40
N GLU A 196 29.06 -3.85 0.73
CA GLU A 196 30.38 -3.23 0.78
C GLU A 196 30.45 -1.83 0.16
N ARG A 197 29.56 -1.59 -0.82
CA ARG A 197 29.38 -0.28 -1.47
C ARG A 197 27.90 0.09 -1.40
N PRO A 198 27.47 0.76 -0.34
CA PRO A 198 26.10 1.22 -0.21
C PRO A 198 25.79 2.26 -1.29
N TYR A 199 24.54 2.32 -1.71
CA TYR A 199 24.08 3.22 -2.76
C TYR A 199 22.80 3.94 -2.33
N GLU A 200 22.63 5.16 -2.76
CA GLU A 200 21.39 5.91 -2.60
C GLU A 200 20.34 5.42 -3.61
N ASN A 201 19.05 5.56 -3.24
CA ASN A 201 17.98 5.28 -4.19
C ASN A 201 17.96 6.36 -5.27
N THR A 202 17.72 5.94 -6.51
CA THR A 202 17.49 6.89 -7.61
C THR A 202 16.04 7.37 -7.53
N VAL A 203 15.86 8.66 -7.33
CA VAL A 203 14.53 9.31 -7.40
C VAL A 203 14.30 9.72 -8.85
N GLN A 204 13.22 9.24 -9.45
CA GLN A 204 12.83 9.61 -10.80
C GLN A 204 11.57 10.46 -10.76
N ASP A 205 11.57 11.54 -11.54
CA ASP A 205 10.33 12.27 -11.84
C ASP A 205 9.61 11.53 -12.95
N VAL A 206 8.58 10.77 -12.58
CA VAL A 206 7.79 9.99 -13.53
C VAL A 206 6.53 10.76 -13.89
N ALA A 207 6.37 11.04 -15.18
CA ALA A 207 5.11 11.54 -15.72
C ALA A 207 4.13 10.37 -15.91
N TYR A 208 2.97 10.45 -15.30
CA TYR A 208 1.90 9.48 -15.48
C TYR A 208 0.83 10.04 -16.43
N PRO A 209 0.49 9.34 -17.54
CA PRO A 209 -0.55 9.78 -18.45
C PRO A 209 -1.88 10.05 -17.73
N GLY A 210 -2.47 11.22 -17.99
CA GLY A 210 -3.72 11.63 -17.36
C GLY A 210 -3.58 12.30 -16.00
N PHE A 211 -2.35 12.47 -15.50
CA PHE A 211 -2.04 13.11 -14.22
C PHE A 211 -1.03 14.25 -14.40
N ALA A 212 -1.17 15.28 -13.57
CA ALA A 212 -0.17 16.33 -13.38
C ALA A 212 0.40 16.23 -11.98
N LEU A 213 1.73 16.24 -11.84
CA LEU A 213 2.39 16.31 -10.54
C LEU A 213 2.18 17.71 -9.96
N GLU A 214 1.53 17.81 -8.79
CA GLU A 214 1.29 19.08 -8.10
C GLU A 214 2.28 19.35 -6.98
N GLN A 215 2.64 18.31 -6.22
CA GLN A 215 3.48 18.46 -5.03
C GLN A 215 4.40 17.25 -4.86
N ARG A 216 5.58 17.53 -4.29
CA ARG A 216 6.48 16.53 -3.72
C ARG A 216 6.73 16.93 -2.27
N ILE A 217 6.38 16.05 -1.34
CA ILE A 217 6.47 16.30 0.09
C ILE A 217 7.43 15.27 0.70
N PRO A 218 8.66 15.69 1.06
CA PRO A 218 9.61 14.80 1.71
C PRO A 218 9.23 14.56 3.17
N VAL A 219 9.41 13.34 3.63
CA VAL A 219 9.31 12.95 5.04
C VAL A 219 10.62 12.34 5.48
N HIS A 220 11.22 12.88 6.51
CA HIS A 220 12.48 12.44 7.08
C HIS A 220 12.34 12.11 8.55
N SER A 221 12.90 10.99 8.98
CA SER A 221 13.03 10.61 10.37
C SER A 221 14.23 9.68 10.56
N MET A 222 14.74 9.60 11.77
CA MET A 222 15.70 8.56 12.15
C MET A 222 14.97 7.43 12.85
N LEU A 223 15.31 6.20 12.49
CA LEU A 223 14.80 4.98 13.09
C LEU A 223 15.94 4.24 13.77
N THR A 224 15.76 3.91 15.04
CA THR A 224 16.64 2.97 15.75
C THR A 224 15.85 1.74 16.13
N VAL A 225 16.32 0.58 15.70
CA VAL A 225 15.73 -0.74 15.99
C VAL A 225 16.74 -1.63 16.68
N THR A 226 16.24 -2.56 17.51
CA THR A 226 17.08 -3.45 18.32
C THR A 226 16.62 -4.89 18.20
N GLY A 227 17.53 -5.82 18.43
CA GLY A 227 17.25 -7.24 18.51
C GLY A 227 16.54 -7.80 17.25
N SER A 228 15.50 -8.59 17.44
CA SER A 228 14.75 -9.23 16.34
C SER A 228 14.05 -8.25 15.38
N THR A 229 13.78 -7.02 15.81
CA THR A 229 13.15 -6.00 14.97
C THR A 229 14.05 -5.59 13.80
N ILE A 230 15.37 -5.71 13.93
CA ILE A 230 16.34 -5.50 12.83
C ILE A 230 16.07 -6.48 11.70
N LEU A 231 15.87 -7.76 12.04
CA LEU A 231 15.61 -8.81 11.05
C LEU A 231 14.21 -8.68 10.44
N ASP A 232 13.22 -8.22 11.20
CA ASP A 232 11.88 -7.94 10.68
C ASP A 232 11.91 -6.77 9.69
N LEU A 233 12.62 -5.68 9.99
CA LEU A 233 12.86 -4.57 9.08
C LEU A 233 13.52 -5.06 7.78
N PHE A 234 14.56 -5.88 7.88
CA PHE A 234 15.24 -6.45 6.72
C PHE A 234 14.32 -7.34 5.88
N ALA A 235 13.63 -8.29 6.53
CA ALA A 235 12.78 -9.28 5.85
C ALA A 235 11.58 -8.67 5.10
N MET A 236 11.12 -7.47 5.50
CA MET A 236 10.03 -6.79 4.80
C MET A 236 10.49 -5.98 3.57
N THR A 237 11.79 -5.85 3.34
CA THR A 237 12.35 -5.09 2.23
C THR A 237 12.73 -5.99 1.05
N PRO A 238 12.79 -5.45 -0.18
CA PRO A 238 13.30 -6.20 -1.33
C PRO A 238 14.80 -6.53 -1.23
N TYR A 239 15.54 -5.95 -0.28
CA TYR A 239 16.94 -6.27 -0.02
C TYR A 239 17.13 -7.69 0.47
N TYR A 240 16.14 -8.26 1.18
CA TYR A 240 16.15 -9.64 1.68
C TYR A 240 16.56 -10.66 0.61
N TRP A 241 16.07 -10.47 -0.62
CA TRP A 241 16.33 -11.41 -1.73
C TRP A 241 17.62 -11.12 -2.51
N LYS A 242 18.22 -9.95 -2.32
CA LYS A 242 19.36 -9.48 -3.12
C LYS A 242 20.66 -9.37 -2.32
N THR A 243 20.60 -9.50 -1.00
CA THR A 243 21.74 -9.31 -0.12
C THR A 243 22.66 -10.54 -0.14
N PRO A 244 23.99 -10.35 -0.29
CA PRO A 244 24.98 -11.41 -0.10
C PRO A 244 24.88 -12.01 1.31
N ARG A 245 25.19 -13.31 1.43
CA ARG A 245 25.14 -14.01 2.72
C ARG A 245 25.96 -13.33 3.82
N SER A 246 27.15 -12.83 3.47
CA SER A 246 28.02 -12.08 4.41
C SER A 246 27.36 -10.82 4.95
N GLY A 247 26.58 -10.09 4.14
CA GLY A 247 25.83 -8.93 4.57
C GLY A 247 24.70 -9.29 5.53
N ALA A 248 23.97 -10.37 5.25
CA ALA A 248 22.95 -10.86 6.16
C ALA A 248 23.51 -11.35 7.49
N GLU A 249 24.69 -12.01 7.48
CA GLU A 249 25.39 -12.44 8.69
C GLU A 249 25.88 -11.24 9.52
N ARG A 250 26.42 -10.18 8.89
CA ARG A 250 26.77 -8.93 9.59
C ARG A 250 25.54 -8.31 10.26
N LEU A 251 24.42 -8.23 9.54
CA LEU A 251 23.19 -7.68 10.08
C LEU A 251 22.68 -8.48 11.28
N ALA A 252 22.73 -9.81 11.20
CA ALA A 252 22.27 -10.70 12.27
C ALA A 252 23.14 -10.61 13.56
N SER A 253 24.35 -10.08 13.47
CA SER A 253 25.26 -9.88 14.59
C SER A 253 25.06 -8.54 15.31
N LEU A 254 24.18 -7.66 14.83
CA LEU A 254 23.96 -6.35 15.44
C LEU A 254 22.91 -6.43 16.55
N ASP A 255 23.19 -5.78 17.66
CA ASP A 255 22.23 -5.54 18.75
C ASP A 255 21.33 -4.32 18.46
N THR A 256 21.87 -3.34 17.73
CA THR A 256 21.19 -2.08 17.41
C THR A 256 21.52 -1.65 15.99
N LEU A 257 20.53 -1.15 15.29
CA LEU A 257 20.67 -0.54 13.96
C LEU A 257 19.98 0.82 13.95
N THR A 258 20.70 1.86 13.53
CA THR A 258 20.13 3.18 13.25
C THR A 258 20.17 3.43 11.75
N THR A 259 19.06 3.90 11.18
CA THR A 259 18.93 4.14 9.74
C THR A 259 17.95 5.27 9.48
N GLU A 260 18.02 5.87 8.30
CA GLU A 260 17.11 6.93 7.89
C GLU A 260 15.81 6.35 7.34
N LEU A 261 14.71 6.94 7.76
CA LEU A 261 13.42 6.86 7.07
C LEU A 261 13.29 8.11 6.20
N HIS A 262 13.40 7.94 4.89
CA HIS A 262 13.33 9.02 3.91
C HIS A 262 12.34 8.62 2.83
N PHE A 263 11.23 9.33 2.77
CA PHE A 263 10.14 9.07 1.83
C PHE A 263 9.75 10.36 1.12
N ASP A 264 9.26 10.23 -0.11
CA ASP A 264 8.59 11.32 -0.82
C ASP A 264 7.14 10.93 -1.07
N PHE A 265 6.21 11.81 -0.69
CA PHE A 265 4.84 11.75 -1.19
C PHE A 265 4.74 12.60 -2.46
N LEU A 266 4.47 11.94 -3.58
CA LEU A 266 4.20 12.57 -4.85
C LEU A 266 2.69 12.70 -5.00
N VAL A 267 2.18 13.94 -5.05
CA VAL A 267 0.76 14.23 -5.20
C VAL A 267 0.50 14.57 -6.65
N TYR A 268 -0.27 13.74 -7.29
CA TYR A 268 -0.72 13.93 -8.66
C TYR A 268 -2.22 14.29 -8.68
N ARG A 269 -2.58 15.22 -9.57
CA ARG A 269 -3.97 15.56 -9.84
C ARG A 269 -4.41 14.97 -11.16
N ARG A 270 -5.54 14.26 -11.19
CA ARG A 270 -6.10 13.80 -12.45
C ARG A 270 -6.60 14.98 -13.27
N ALA A 271 -6.19 15.05 -14.53
CA ALA A 271 -6.67 16.07 -15.45
C ALA A 271 -8.21 16.02 -15.60
N HIS A 272 -8.83 17.21 -15.73
CA HIS A 272 -10.21 17.30 -16.19
C HIS A 272 -10.23 16.91 -17.68
N ALA A 273 -11.19 16.06 -18.06
CA ALA A 273 -11.38 15.65 -19.45
C ALA A 273 -11.85 16.82 -20.31
#